data_1a93b7457268d23a44f425607ef74c73
#
_entry.id   1a93b7457268d23a44f425607ef74c73
#
_cell.length_a   1.000
_cell.length_b   1.000
_cell.length_c   1.000
_cell.angle_alpha   90.00
_cell.angle_beta   90.00
_cell.angle_gamma   90.00
#
_symmetry.space_group_name_H-M   'P 1'
#
loop_
_entity.id
_entity.type
_entity.pdbx_description
1 polymer ?
#
loop_
_entity_poly.entity_id
_entity_poly.type
_entity_poly.pdbx_seq_one_letter_code
_entity_poly.pdbx_strand_id
1 'polypeptide(L)'
;MARERLYLFDTTLRDGAQTNGVDFTLADKLAVASMLDDLGIDYVEGGYPGANPTDTELFGKYRGVGTTFTAFGMTRRPGRSASNDPGLAALLEAKSDAICFVAKSWDYHVKVALETTEEENLASIRESVRAAKAKGREVLLDCEHFFDGYKANPKFALACAQAAYDEGARWVVLCDTNGGTLPDEVESIVREVVKIIPGDHVGIHAHNDTEQAVANSLAAVRAGARQIQGTLNGLGERCGNANLVSIIPTLKLKPEFAERFDIGVSETALKKLAHVSHALDERLNRAPNRHAPYVGESAFATKAGIHASAIIKDPATYEHVAPEMIGNRRKVLVSEQAGKSNVLAELERVGIKVDKDDPRIGRLLEVVKEREAIGYAYEAADASFELLARRTLGKVPNYFDVTQFDVNVEQRNNAKGQRVTVTMAVVKVKVGDDNMISAAEGNGPVNALDLALRKDLGKYQKYIAGLKLTDYRVRILNSGTEAVTRVLIESEDDQGERWTTVGVSPNIIDASFQALMDSIIFKLVKSGAPA
;
A
#
# COMPACT_ATOMS: atom_id res chain seq x y z
N MET A 1 -18.93 -19.75 22.61
CA MET A 1 -18.86 -18.51 23.40
C MET A 1 -18.94 -17.35 22.44
N ALA A 2 -19.47 -16.18 22.84
CA ALA A 2 -19.38 -14.98 22.00
C ALA A 2 -17.89 -14.60 21.82
N ARG A 3 -17.52 -14.16 20.63
CA ARG A 3 -16.15 -13.68 20.36
C ARG A 3 -15.91 -12.36 21.09
N GLU A 4 -14.70 -12.17 21.59
CA GLU A 4 -14.29 -10.92 22.22
C GLU A 4 -14.00 -9.86 21.13
N ARG A 5 -14.36 -8.60 21.36
CA ARG A 5 -14.04 -7.52 20.45
C ARG A 5 -12.56 -7.13 20.56
N LEU A 6 -11.86 -7.10 19.42
CA LEU A 6 -10.52 -6.58 19.29
C LEU A 6 -10.55 -5.37 18.35
N TYR A 7 -9.94 -4.26 18.74
CA TYR A 7 -9.98 -2.99 18.05
C TYR A 7 -8.68 -2.75 17.29
N LEU A 8 -8.80 -2.22 16.08
CA LEU A 8 -7.68 -1.85 15.22
C LEU A 8 -7.56 -0.32 15.15
N PHE A 9 -6.36 0.15 15.37
CA PHE A 9 -6.00 1.57 15.31
C PHE A 9 -4.93 1.77 14.23
N ASP A 10 -5.24 2.55 13.20
CA ASP A 10 -4.29 2.87 12.14
C ASP A 10 -3.64 4.23 12.37
N THR A 11 -2.31 4.28 12.36
CA THR A 11 -1.52 5.50 12.47
C THR A 11 -0.70 5.81 11.20
N THR A 12 -1.13 5.28 10.05
CA THR A 12 -0.44 5.52 8.75
C THR A 12 -0.28 7.00 8.46
N LEU A 13 -1.31 7.82 8.73
CA LEU A 13 -1.33 9.23 8.39
C LEU A 13 -0.54 10.12 9.37
N ARG A 14 -0.15 9.60 10.54
CA ARG A 14 0.67 10.31 11.51
C ARG A 14 2.06 9.67 11.65
N ASP A 15 2.18 8.48 12.23
CA ASP A 15 3.44 7.79 12.44
C ASP A 15 4.02 7.25 11.11
N GLY A 16 3.15 6.73 10.26
CA GLY A 16 3.53 6.33 8.90
C GLY A 16 4.08 7.50 8.06
N ALA A 17 3.62 8.73 8.29
CA ALA A 17 4.16 9.92 7.64
C ALA A 17 5.60 10.27 8.09
N GLN A 18 6.09 9.69 9.18
CA GLN A 18 7.47 9.86 9.65
C GLN A 18 8.46 8.92 8.93
N THR A 19 7.99 8.06 8.04
CA THR A 19 8.85 7.23 7.19
C THR A 19 9.72 8.12 6.29
N ASN A 20 11.02 7.88 6.26
CA ASN A 20 11.91 8.63 5.37
C ASN A 20 11.47 8.53 3.90
N GLY A 21 11.30 9.70 3.26
CA GLY A 21 10.84 9.79 1.86
C GLY A 21 9.35 9.57 1.66
N VAL A 22 8.55 9.71 2.72
CA VAL A 22 7.07 9.74 2.67
C VAL A 22 6.57 11.13 2.97
N ASP A 23 5.86 11.73 2.01
CA ASP A 23 5.13 12.98 2.18
C ASP A 23 3.70 12.79 1.69
N PHE A 24 2.74 12.99 2.58
CA PHE A 24 1.32 12.96 2.23
C PHE A 24 0.81 14.37 1.93
N THR A 25 0.25 14.56 0.76
CA THR A 25 -0.60 15.72 0.49
C THR A 25 -1.93 15.59 1.26
N LEU A 26 -2.66 16.69 1.38
CA LEU A 26 -4.01 16.63 1.95
C LEU A 26 -4.94 15.67 1.17
N ALA A 27 -4.81 15.63 -0.15
CA ALA A 27 -5.59 14.73 -1.00
C ALA A 27 -5.26 13.27 -0.71
N ASP A 28 -3.97 12.94 -0.50
CA ASP A 28 -3.55 11.59 -0.11
C ASP A 28 -4.09 11.20 1.25
N LYS A 29 -3.97 12.10 2.25
CA LYS A 29 -4.49 11.84 3.60
C LYS A 29 -6.01 11.60 3.59
N LEU A 30 -6.78 12.39 2.86
CA LEU A 30 -8.23 12.20 2.72
C LEU A 30 -8.58 10.86 2.07
N ALA A 31 -7.86 10.49 1.02
CA ALA A 31 -8.11 9.24 0.32
C ALA A 31 -7.71 8.01 1.16
N VAL A 32 -6.55 8.05 1.85
CA VAL A 32 -6.12 6.97 2.75
C VAL A 32 -7.09 6.83 3.93
N ALA A 33 -7.51 7.93 4.55
CA ALA A 33 -8.52 7.90 5.62
C ALA A 33 -9.83 7.24 5.17
N SER A 34 -10.30 7.57 3.95
CA SER A 34 -11.50 6.94 3.37
C SER A 34 -11.30 5.44 3.10
N MET A 35 -10.12 5.03 2.60
CA MET A 35 -9.83 3.60 2.38
C MET A 35 -9.80 2.81 3.70
N LEU A 36 -9.31 3.40 4.78
CA LEU A 36 -9.28 2.79 6.11
C LEU A 36 -10.67 2.66 6.71
N ASP A 37 -11.52 3.67 6.53
CA ASP A 37 -12.94 3.65 6.93
C ASP A 37 -13.71 2.55 6.17
N ASP A 38 -13.53 2.47 4.85
CA ASP A 38 -14.12 1.42 3.99
C ASP A 38 -13.61 0.01 4.34
N LEU A 39 -12.39 -0.09 4.83
CA LEU A 39 -11.81 -1.36 5.29
C LEU A 39 -12.41 -1.81 6.63
N GLY A 40 -12.98 -0.89 7.41
CA GLY A 40 -13.57 -1.15 8.72
C GLY A 40 -12.55 -1.07 9.86
N ILE A 41 -11.56 -0.19 9.76
CA ILE A 41 -10.64 0.14 10.84
C ILE A 41 -11.38 0.95 11.90
N ASP A 42 -11.22 0.60 13.16
CA ASP A 42 -11.97 1.20 14.27
C ASP A 42 -11.52 2.64 14.57
N TYR A 43 -10.20 2.89 14.51
CA TYR A 43 -9.60 4.19 14.78
C TYR A 43 -8.61 4.58 13.68
N VAL A 44 -8.67 5.82 13.23
CA VAL A 44 -7.69 6.39 12.28
C VAL A 44 -7.09 7.65 12.87
N GLU A 45 -5.78 7.64 13.04
CA GLU A 45 -5.02 8.78 13.55
C GLU A 45 -4.61 9.69 12.39
N GLY A 46 -5.27 10.84 12.29
CA GLY A 46 -5.13 11.74 11.15
C GLY A 46 -3.85 12.58 11.14
N GLY A 47 -3.25 12.83 12.31
CA GLY A 47 -2.07 13.67 12.44
C GLY A 47 -2.06 14.52 13.72
N TYR A 48 -1.16 15.51 13.77
CA TYR A 48 -0.96 16.42 14.90
C TYR A 48 -1.50 17.83 14.55
N PRO A 49 -2.78 18.12 14.84
CA PRO A 49 -3.35 19.45 14.59
C PRO A 49 -2.61 20.52 15.42
N GLY A 50 -2.35 21.67 14.79
CA GLY A 50 -1.58 22.77 15.40
C GLY A 50 -0.06 22.66 15.23
N ALA A 51 0.50 21.48 14.96
CA ALA A 51 1.92 21.31 14.65
C ALA A 51 2.19 21.34 13.15
N ASN A 52 1.22 20.88 12.33
CA ASN A 52 1.33 20.79 10.88
C ASN A 52 0.07 21.39 10.22
N PRO A 53 0.21 22.34 9.26
CA PRO A 53 -0.92 22.94 8.56
C PRO A 53 -1.78 21.92 7.80
N THR A 54 -1.16 20.94 7.13
CA THR A 54 -1.87 19.89 6.39
C THR A 54 -2.74 19.05 7.33
N ASP A 55 -2.22 18.70 8.51
CA ASP A 55 -2.97 17.95 9.51
C ASP A 55 -4.14 18.78 10.06
N THR A 56 -3.90 20.06 10.34
CA THR A 56 -4.96 20.99 10.80
C THR A 56 -6.09 21.07 9.77
N GLU A 57 -5.75 21.17 8.48
CA GLU A 57 -6.71 21.22 7.39
C GLU A 57 -7.49 19.91 7.23
N LEU A 58 -6.82 18.76 7.42
CA LEU A 58 -7.43 17.44 7.38
C LEU A 58 -8.56 17.32 8.40
N PHE A 59 -8.35 17.71 9.66
CA PHE A 59 -9.38 17.72 10.71
C PHE A 59 -10.55 18.68 10.40
N GLY A 60 -10.31 19.66 9.53
CA GLY A 60 -11.36 20.53 9.00
C GLY A 60 -12.27 19.86 7.96
N LYS A 61 -11.72 18.94 7.17
CA LYS A 61 -12.36 18.40 5.94
C LYS A 61 -12.83 16.96 6.06
N TYR A 62 -12.09 16.09 6.74
CA TYR A 62 -12.46 14.67 6.83
C TYR A 62 -13.67 14.45 7.73
N ARG A 63 -14.54 13.55 7.29
CA ARG A 63 -15.70 13.06 8.04
C ARG A 63 -15.84 11.57 7.74
N GLY A 64 -15.32 10.74 8.63
CA GLY A 64 -15.53 9.29 8.60
C GLY A 64 -16.98 8.92 8.88
N VAL A 65 -17.39 7.76 8.41
CA VAL A 65 -18.75 7.24 8.63
C VAL A 65 -18.75 6.14 9.69
N GLY A 66 -17.69 5.33 9.73
CA GLY A 66 -17.58 4.16 10.62
C GLY A 66 -16.37 4.18 11.55
N THR A 67 -15.33 4.97 11.23
CA THR A 67 -14.11 5.04 12.00
C THR A 67 -14.12 6.19 13.02
N THR A 68 -13.51 5.97 14.19
CA THR A 68 -13.24 7.02 15.18
C THR A 68 -12.02 7.83 14.74
N PHE A 69 -12.23 9.05 14.27
CA PHE A 69 -11.14 9.89 13.77
C PHE A 69 -10.40 10.56 14.91
N THR A 70 -9.10 10.27 15.05
CA THR A 70 -8.29 10.57 16.23
C THR A 70 -7.24 11.65 15.93
N ALA A 71 -7.13 12.65 16.81
CA ALA A 71 -6.07 13.64 16.82
C ALA A 71 -4.95 13.18 17.75
N PHE A 72 -3.70 13.30 17.29
CA PHE A 72 -2.51 12.99 18.10
C PHE A 72 -1.87 14.24 18.66
N GLY A 73 -1.28 14.13 19.86
CA GLY A 73 -0.42 15.16 20.38
C GLY A 73 0.13 14.85 21.78
N MET A 74 0.99 15.73 22.27
CA MET A 74 1.57 15.58 23.60
C MET A 74 0.57 15.97 24.70
N THR A 75 0.75 15.39 25.87
CA THR A 75 0.17 15.94 27.10
C THR A 75 0.63 17.38 27.32
N ARG A 76 -0.02 18.12 28.22
CA ARG A 76 0.43 19.49 28.55
C ARG A 76 1.92 19.53 28.89
N ARG A 77 2.55 20.61 28.53
CA ARG A 77 3.99 20.80 28.85
C ARG A 77 4.23 20.93 30.34
N PRO A 78 5.36 20.42 30.84
CA PRO A 78 5.75 20.63 32.23
C PRO A 78 5.73 22.11 32.63
N GLY A 79 5.26 22.40 33.83
CA GLY A 79 5.15 23.75 34.37
C GLY A 79 4.02 24.62 33.81
N ARG A 80 3.15 24.09 32.94
CA ARG A 80 1.94 24.77 32.47
C ARG A 80 0.69 24.08 33.03
N SER A 81 -0.41 24.82 33.13
CA SER A 81 -1.72 24.19 33.38
C SER A 81 -2.38 23.78 32.06
N ALA A 82 -3.31 22.84 32.12
CA ALA A 82 -4.09 22.41 30.96
C ALA A 82 -4.85 23.57 30.29
N SER A 83 -5.22 24.59 31.03
CA SER A 83 -5.90 25.78 30.50
C SER A 83 -4.96 26.80 29.84
N ASN A 84 -3.65 26.68 30.02
CA ASN A 84 -2.64 27.64 29.55
C ASN A 84 -1.57 26.95 28.66
N ASP A 85 -1.89 25.84 28.03
CA ASP A 85 -1.01 25.17 27.09
C ASP A 85 -1.57 25.30 25.67
N PRO A 86 -0.90 26.05 24.76
CA PRO A 86 -1.39 26.26 23.40
C PRO A 86 -1.45 24.96 22.56
N GLY A 87 -0.53 24.01 22.81
CA GLY A 87 -0.52 22.71 22.12
C GLY A 87 -1.73 21.88 22.51
N LEU A 88 -2.00 21.78 23.82
CA LEU A 88 -3.19 21.10 24.31
C LEU A 88 -4.47 21.79 23.83
N ALA A 89 -4.53 23.13 23.85
CA ALA A 89 -5.68 23.88 23.36
C ALA A 89 -5.99 23.56 21.90
N ALA A 90 -4.97 23.51 21.02
CA ALA A 90 -5.16 23.15 19.60
C ALA A 90 -5.73 21.74 19.42
N LEU A 91 -5.30 20.79 20.24
CA LEU A 91 -5.85 19.41 20.23
C LEU A 91 -7.31 19.37 20.68
N LEU A 92 -7.63 20.09 21.76
CA LEU A 92 -8.99 20.15 22.32
C LEU A 92 -10.00 20.83 21.36
N GLU A 93 -9.52 21.73 20.50
CA GLU A 93 -10.32 22.43 19.50
C GLU A 93 -10.40 21.68 18.16
N ALA A 94 -9.54 20.72 17.91
CA ALA A 94 -9.56 19.93 16.70
C ALA A 94 -10.91 19.20 16.53
N LYS A 95 -11.40 19.10 15.29
CA LYS A 95 -12.64 18.39 14.97
C LYS A 95 -12.37 16.88 14.85
N SER A 96 -12.00 16.25 15.96
CA SER A 96 -11.76 14.81 16.08
C SER A 96 -12.79 14.18 17.02
N ASP A 97 -13.01 12.87 16.88
CA ASP A 97 -13.86 12.09 17.80
C ASP A 97 -13.09 11.72 19.05
N ALA A 98 -11.82 11.39 18.89
CA ALA A 98 -10.92 11.00 19.95
C ALA A 98 -9.61 11.82 19.94
N ILE A 99 -8.90 11.80 21.05
CA ILE A 99 -7.55 12.35 21.18
C ILE A 99 -6.63 11.26 21.73
N CYS A 100 -5.54 10.98 21.02
CA CYS A 100 -4.45 10.14 21.46
C CYS A 100 -3.30 11.02 21.98
N PHE A 101 -3.10 11.02 23.27
CA PHE A 101 -1.97 11.69 23.89
C PHE A 101 -0.76 10.77 23.92
N VAL A 102 0.44 11.34 23.74
CA VAL A 102 1.69 10.65 24.04
C VAL A 102 2.30 11.22 25.31
N ALA A 103 2.74 10.34 26.21
CA ALA A 103 3.46 10.70 27.42
C ALA A 103 4.62 9.76 27.70
N LYS A 104 5.71 10.30 28.24
CA LYS A 104 6.87 9.49 28.63
C LYS A 104 6.50 8.54 29.77
N SER A 105 6.82 7.27 29.60
CA SER A 105 6.58 6.23 30.62
C SER A 105 7.88 5.57 31.11
N TRP A 106 9.00 6.17 30.77
CA TRP A 106 10.33 5.82 31.24
C TRP A 106 10.93 7.00 32.00
N ASP A 107 11.25 6.82 33.29
CA ASP A 107 11.80 7.83 34.17
C ASP A 107 13.09 8.47 33.62
N TYR A 108 13.93 7.70 32.94
CA TYR A 108 15.09 8.21 32.21
C TYR A 108 14.70 9.31 31.20
N HIS A 109 13.65 9.08 30.39
CA HIS A 109 13.18 10.05 29.40
C HIS A 109 12.50 11.26 30.06
N VAL A 110 11.81 11.08 31.17
CA VAL A 110 11.26 12.21 31.95
C VAL A 110 12.36 13.14 32.39
N LYS A 111 13.46 12.57 32.89
CA LYS A 111 14.62 13.35 33.37
C LYS A 111 15.42 13.98 32.22
N VAL A 112 15.71 13.22 31.16
CA VAL A 112 16.65 13.64 30.09
C VAL A 112 15.97 14.41 28.96
N ALA A 113 14.76 13.99 28.54
CA ALA A 113 14.08 14.59 27.41
C ALA A 113 13.06 15.66 27.80
N LEU A 114 12.38 15.51 28.95
CA LEU A 114 11.43 16.51 29.46
C LEU A 114 12.03 17.45 30.48
N GLU A 115 13.21 17.13 31.03
CA GLU A 115 13.91 17.91 32.07
C GLU A 115 12.98 18.24 33.25
N THR A 116 12.20 17.26 33.70
CA THR A 116 11.19 17.43 34.75
C THR A 116 11.18 16.26 35.74
N THR A 117 10.23 16.27 36.68
CA THR A 117 10.07 15.21 37.69
C THR A 117 9.01 14.19 37.29
N GLU A 118 9.05 13.01 37.92
CA GLU A 118 8.05 11.96 37.75
C GLU A 118 6.65 12.46 38.15
N GLU A 119 6.56 13.22 39.26
CA GLU A 119 5.29 13.77 39.76
C GLU A 119 4.66 14.73 38.76
N GLU A 120 5.47 15.62 38.15
CA GLU A 120 5.00 16.57 37.15
C GLU A 120 4.54 15.84 35.86
N ASN A 121 5.25 14.79 35.43
CA ASN A 121 4.85 13.97 34.31
C ASN A 121 3.51 13.28 34.59
N LEU A 122 3.32 12.71 35.77
CA LEU A 122 2.04 12.09 36.15
C LEU A 122 0.91 13.13 36.24
N ALA A 123 1.20 14.34 36.75
CA ALA A 123 0.23 15.44 36.76
C ALA A 123 -0.15 15.87 35.32
N SER A 124 0.83 15.95 34.42
CA SER A 124 0.59 16.27 32.98
C SER A 124 -0.33 15.25 32.33
N ILE A 125 -0.14 13.95 32.58
CA ILE A 125 -1.02 12.90 32.10
C ILE A 125 -2.43 13.12 32.62
N ARG A 126 -2.62 13.20 33.95
CA ARG A 126 -3.95 13.32 34.58
C ARG A 126 -4.70 14.55 34.10
N GLU A 127 -4.04 15.72 34.09
CA GLU A 127 -4.69 16.96 33.70
C GLU A 127 -5.09 16.98 32.22
N SER A 128 -4.26 16.42 31.32
CA SER A 128 -4.55 16.36 29.89
C SER A 128 -5.73 15.42 29.59
N VAL A 129 -5.73 14.23 30.19
CA VAL A 129 -6.84 13.28 30.06
C VAL A 129 -8.14 13.90 30.57
N ARG A 130 -8.11 14.51 31.77
CA ARG A 130 -9.28 15.20 32.36
C ARG A 130 -9.80 16.32 31.48
N ALA A 131 -8.90 17.15 30.92
CA ALA A 131 -9.27 18.25 30.03
C ALA A 131 -9.97 17.77 28.74
N ALA A 132 -9.46 16.71 28.12
CA ALA A 132 -10.07 16.14 26.92
C ALA A 132 -11.42 15.45 27.22
N LYS A 133 -11.52 14.74 28.33
CA LYS A 133 -12.79 14.17 28.82
C LYS A 133 -13.84 15.22 29.08
N ALA A 134 -13.44 16.36 29.68
CA ALA A 134 -14.35 17.48 29.92
C ALA A 134 -14.90 18.13 28.61
N LYS A 135 -14.18 17.96 27.49
CA LYS A 135 -14.63 18.34 26.15
C LYS A 135 -15.49 17.27 25.46
N GLY A 136 -15.79 16.18 26.14
CA GLY A 136 -16.56 15.05 25.60
C GLY A 136 -15.81 14.19 24.59
N ARG A 137 -14.46 14.25 24.55
CA ARG A 137 -13.63 13.43 23.68
C ARG A 137 -13.39 12.05 24.26
N GLU A 138 -13.35 11.04 23.42
CA GLU A 138 -12.71 9.78 23.80
C GLU A 138 -11.19 10.00 23.90
N VAL A 139 -10.54 9.39 24.90
CA VAL A 139 -9.12 9.64 25.18
C VAL A 139 -8.33 8.35 25.16
N LEU A 140 -7.19 8.40 24.48
CA LEU A 140 -6.16 7.38 24.48
C LEU A 140 -4.87 7.97 25.05
N LEU A 141 -4.08 7.13 25.70
CA LEU A 141 -2.71 7.48 26.09
C LEU A 141 -1.72 6.48 25.53
N ASP A 142 -0.86 6.91 24.63
CA ASP A 142 0.33 6.18 24.22
C ASP A 142 1.41 6.37 25.30
N CYS A 143 1.68 5.30 26.04
CA CYS A 143 2.73 5.23 27.05
C CYS A 143 4.08 5.02 26.35
N GLU A 144 4.71 6.10 25.92
CA GLU A 144 5.94 6.08 25.12
C GLU A 144 7.11 5.47 25.90
N HIS A 145 7.85 4.56 25.26
CA HIS A 145 8.91 3.74 25.86
C HIS A 145 8.44 2.88 27.06
N PHE A 146 7.21 2.40 27.03
CA PHE A 146 6.65 1.66 28.16
C PHE A 146 7.48 0.43 28.53
N PHE A 147 7.87 -0.38 27.54
CA PHE A 147 8.60 -1.62 27.79
C PHE A 147 10.01 -1.36 28.33
N ASP A 148 10.73 -0.36 27.81
CA ASP A 148 12.03 0.04 28.35
C ASP A 148 11.87 0.60 29.77
N GLY A 149 10.88 1.46 29.97
CA GLY A 149 10.55 2.03 31.28
C GLY A 149 10.17 0.96 32.29
N TYR A 150 9.34 -0.03 31.89
CA TYR A 150 8.95 -1.12 32.76
C TYR A 150 10.15 -1.99 33.17
N LYS A 151 11.03 -2.33 32.25
CA LYS A 151 12.26 -3.10 32.54
C LYS A 151 13.20 -2.35 33.50
N ALA A 152 13.27 -1.02 33.39
CA ALA A 152 14.12 -0.18 34.23
C ALA A 152 13.46 0.18 35.59
N ASN A 153 12.20 0.62 35.57
CA ASN A 153 11.43 1.07 36.73
C ASN A 153 9.95 0.71 36.56
N PRO A 154 9.56 -0.56 36.83
CA PRO A 154 8.18 -1.02 36.64
C PRO A 154 7.16 -0.19 37.41
N LYS A 155 7.52 0.30 38.59
CA LYS A 155 6.61 1.09 39.44
C LYS A 155 6.20 2.40 38.75
N PHE A 156 7.15 3.11 38.13
CA PHE A 156 6.86 4.36 37.45
C PHE A 156 6.11 4.14 36.15
N ALA A 157 6.52 3.15 35.32
CA ALA A 157 5.82 2.83 34.07
C ALA A 157 4.34 2.47 34.33
N LEU A 158 4.07 1.62 35.34
CA LEU A 158 2.72 1.28 35.74
C LEU A 158 1.95 2.49 36.28
N ALA A 159 2.61 3.39 37.04
CA ALA A 159 1.96 4.61 37.53
C ALA A 159 1.52 5.55 36.41
N CYS A 160 2.28 5.66 35.30
CA CYS A 160 1.88 6.42 34.10
C CYS A 160 0.62 5.82 33.46
N ALA A 161 0.60 4.52 33.26
CA ALA A 161 -0.53 3.79 32.70
C ALA A 161 -1.80 3.93 33.59
N GLN A 162 -1.64 3.72 34.89
CA GLN A 162 -2.72 3.82 35.86
C GLN A 162 -3.27 5.26 35.94
N ALA A 163 -2.38 6.29 35.88
CA ALA A 163 -2.80 7.68 35.92
C ALA A 163 -3.77 8.05 34.79
N ALA A 164 -3.54 7.51 33.58
CA ALA A 164 -4.44 7.74 32.46
C ALA A 164 -5.76 6.98 32.62
N TYR A 165 -5.68 5.74 33.06
CA TYR A 165 -6.87 4.89 33.26
C TYR A 165 -7.81 5.47 34.35
N ASP A 166 -7.25 5.93 35.49
CA ASP A 166 -8.00 6.52 36.60
C ASP A 166 -8.73 7.81 36.20
N GLU A 167 -8.17 8.58 35.25
CA GLU A 167 -8.83 9.79 34.71
C GLU A 167 -9.81 9.48 33.57
N GLY A 168 -10.00 8.21 33.24
CA GLY A 168 -11.02 7.73 32.31
C GLY A 168 -10.56 7.65 30.85
N ALA A 169 -9.28 7.46 30.60
CA ALA A 169 -8.81 7.07 29.27
C ALA A 169 -9.49 5.78 28.82
N ARG A 170 -9.99 5.75 27.59
CA ARG A 170 -10.60 4.55 27.00
C ARG A 170 -9.52 3.49 26.72
N TRP A 171 -8.36 3.94 26.24
CA TRP A 171 -7.25 3.07 25.92
C TRP A 171 -5.96 3.57 26.57
N VAL A 172 -5.24 2.66 27.18
CA VAL A 172 -3.87 2.80 27.66
C VAL A 172 -3.00 1.92 26.78
N VAL A 173 -2.18 2.55 25.94
CA VAL A 173 -1.44 1.86 24.89
C VAL A 173 0.02 1.72 25.31
N LEU A 174 0.51 0.50 25.35
CA LEU A 174 1.88 0.17 25.73
C LEU A 174 2.78 0.24 24.50
N CYS A 175 3.72 1.19 24.47
CA CYS A 175 4.56 1.43 23.31
C CYS A 175 5.93 0.76 23.44
N ASP A 176 6.25 -0.13 22.49
CA ASP A 176 7.62 -0.59 22.23
C ASP A 176 8.28 0.38 21.23
N THR A 177 8.61 1.58 21.73
CA THR A 177 9.07 2.70 20.91
C THR A 177 10.43 2.45 20.26
N ASN A 178 11.32 1.71 20.94
CA ASN A 178 12.61 1.30 20.39
C ASN A 178 12.54 0.06 19.49
N GLY A 179 11.40 -0.66 19.48
CA GLY A 179 11.22 -1.87 18.69
C GLY A 179 12.15 -3.03 19.06
N GLY A 180 12.68 -2.97 20.29
CA GLY A 180 13.68 -3.92 20.77
C GLY A 180 13.15 -5.00 21.72
N THR A 181 11.88 -4.95 22.09
CA THR A 181 11.28 -5.92 23.01
C THR A 181 10.90 -7.21 22.27
N LEU A 182 11.17 -8.35 22.86
CA LEU A 182 10.84 -9.65 22.25
C LEU A 182 9.42 -10.12 22.64
N PRO A 183 8.79 -11.00 21.85
CA PRO A 183 7.39 -11.41 22.08
C PRO A 183 7.12 -11.98 23.49
N ASP A 184 8.02 -12.77 24.03
CA ASP A 184 7.87 -13.36 25.38
C ASP A 184 7.93 -12.29 26.48
N GLU A 185 8.78 -11.27 26.30
CA GLU A 185 8.84 -10.11 27.22
C GLU A 185 7.55 -9.30 27.14
N VAL A 186 7.05 -9.03 25.90
CA VAL A 186 5.77 -8.33 25.68
C VAL A 186 4.65 -9.09 26.38
N GLU A 187 4.52 -10.39 26.14
CA GLU A 187 3.49 -11.21 26.75
C GLU A 187 3.56 -11.16 28.28
N SER A 188 4.75 -11.31 28.84
CA SER A 188 4.96 -11.27 30.29
C SER A 188 4.57 -9.92 30.90
N ILE A 189 5.02 -8.82 30.30
CA ILE A 189 4.77 -7.46 30.82
C ILE A 189 3.29 -7.10 30.69
N VAL A 190 2.66 -7.40 29.54
CA VAL A 190 1.22 -7.14 29.33
C VAL A 190 0.36 -7.92 30.34
N ARG A 191 0.73 -9.17 30.66
CA ARG A 191 0.04 -9.96 31.70
C ARG A 191 0.08 -9.29 33.07
N GLU A 192 1.15 -8.56 33.41
CA GLU A 192 1.20 -7.80 34.67
C GLU A 192 0.32 -6.55 34.59
N VAL A 193 0.32 -5.85 33.45
CA VAL A 193 -0.53 -4.66 33.26
C VAL A 193 -2.01 -5.00 33.36
N VAL A 194 -2.46 -6.09 32.76
CA VAL A 194 -3.89 -6.47 32.79
C VAL A 194 -4.40 -6.96 34.15
N LYS A 195 -3.53 -7.14 35.13
CA LYS A 195 -3.94 -7.36 36.53
C LYS A 195 -4.44 -6.08 37.20
N ILE A 196 -4.04 -4.92 36.70
CA ILE A 196 -4.36 -3.60 37.29
C ILE A 196 -5.25 -2.74 36.40
N ILE A 197 -5.13 -2.88 35.08
CA ILE A 197 -5.98 -2.21 34.08
C ILE A 197 -6.69 -3.30 33.27
N PRO A 198 -8.03 -3.34 33.23
CA PRO A 198 -8.74 -4.36 32.46
C PRO A 198 -8.28 -4.40 31.00
N GLY A 199 -8.11 -5.60 30.45
CA GLY A 199 -7.51 -5.78 29.13
C GLY A 199 -8.28 -5.12 27.98
N ASP A 200 -9.59 -4.94 28.14
CA ASP A 200 -10.44 -4.19 27.21
C ASP A 200 -10.18 -2.67 27.22
N HIS A 201 -9.25 -2.20 28.05
CA HIS A 201 -8.68 -0.85 28.08
C HIS A 201 -7.19 -0.81 27.71
N VAL A 202 -6.57 -1.95 27.39
CA VAL A 202 -5.13 -2.04 27.09
C VAL A 202 -4.90 -2.20 25.60
N GLY A 203 -4.02 -1.39 25.03
CA GLY A 203 -3.54 -1.46 23.67
C GLY A 203 -2.04 -1.74 23.57
N ILE A 204 -1.58 -2.04 22.36
CA ILE A 204 -0.17 -2.23 22.00
C ILE A 204 0.19 -1.39 20.78
N HIS A 205 1.34 -0.70 20.84
CA HIS A 205 1.97 -0.01 19.72
C HIS A 205 3.43 -0.48 19.63
N ALA A 206 3.80 -1.15 18.55
CA ALA A 206 5.13 -1.74 18.41
C ALA A 206 5.83 -1.26 17.15
N HIS A 207 7.10 -0.80 17.31
CA HIS A 207 8.02 -0.55 16.22
C HIS A 207 8.72 -1.84 15.77
N ASN A 208 9.27 -1.85 14.55
CA ASN A 208 9.70 -3.06 13.86
C ASN A 208 11.22 -3.22 13.75
N ASP A 209 11.99 -2.62 14.66
CA ASP A 209 13.45 -2.58 14.59
C ASP A 209 14.12 -3.95 14.71
N THR A 210 13.47 -4.89 15.38
CA THR A 210 13.89 -6.31 15.44
C THR A 210 13.08 -7.23 14.52
N GLU A 211 12.25 -6.65 13.63
CA GLU A 211 11.32 -7.39 12.77
C GLU A 211 10.25 -8.19 13.55
N GLN A 212 9.98 -7.79 14.82
CA GLN A 212 9.06 -8.50 15.71
C GLN A 212 7.73 -7.76 15.96
N ALA A 213 7.50 -6.59 15.37
CA ALA A 213 6.33 -5.76 15.70
C ALA A 213 4.98 -6.49 15.52
N VAL A 214 4.83 -7.29 14.48
CA VAL A 214 3.63 -8.12 14.25
C VAL A 214 3.53 -9.20 15.34
N ALA A 215 4.62 -9.89 15.64
CA ALA A 215 4.66 -10.93 16.66
C ALA A 215 4.38 -10.36 18.06
N ASN A 216 4.95 -9.20 18.38
CA ASN A 216 4.73 -8.46 19.62
C ASN A 216 3.25 -8.06 19.78
N SER A 217 2.63 -7.57 18.71
CA SER A 217 1.20 -7.21 18.72
C SER A 217 0.31 -8.43 19.02
N LEU A 218 0.59 -9.55 18.38
CA LEU A 218 -0.14 -10.81 18.63
C LEU A 218 0.12 -11.38 20.02
N ALA A 219 1.34 -11.26 20.55
CA ALA A 219 1.69 -11.66 21.91
C ALA A 219 0.93 -10.83 22.96
N ALA A 220 0.83 -9.50 22.74
CA ALA A 220 0.03 -8.62 23.59
C ALA A 220 -1.46 -9.02 23.62
N VAL A 221 -2.04 -9.39 22.48
CA VAL A 221 -3.42 -9.88 22.39
C VAL A 221 -3.61 -11.18 23.19
N ARG A 222 -2.67 -12.12 23.08
CA ARG A 222 -2.69 -13.37 23.90
C ARG A 222 -2.63 -13.06 25.38
N ALA A 223 -1.86 -12.04 25.75
CA ALA A 223 -1.70 -11.60 27.14
C ALA A 223 -2.90 -10.82 27.70
N GLY A 224 -3.83 -10.37 26.85
CA GLY A 224 -5.06 -9.71 27.30
C GLY A 224 -5.31 -8.32 26.71
N ALA A 225 -4.42 -7.74 25.92
CA ALA A 225 -4.69 -6.48 25.21
C ALA A 225 -5.82 -6.64 24.20
N ARG A 226 -6.63 -5.59 24.01
CA ARG A 226 -7.78 -5.60 23.10
C ARG A 226 -7.75 -4.46 22.07
N GLN A 227 -6.64 -3.75 21.95
CA GLN A 227 -6.38 -2.82 20.86
C GLN A 227 -4.98 -3.07 20.27
N ILE A 228 -4.87 -3.02 18.95
CA ILE A 228 -3.58 -3.03 18.23
C ILE A 228 -3.47 -1.74 17.44
N GLN A 229 -2.39 -1.01 17.66
CA GLN A 229 -1.97 0.09 16.79
C GLN A 229 -0.95 -0.41 15.77
N GLY A 230 -1.01 0.13 14.56
CA GLY A 230 -0.07 -0.17 13.49
C GLY A 230 -0.32 0.69 12.27
N THR A 231 0.35 0.37 11.19
CA THR A 231 0.24 1.12 9.93
C THR A 231 -0.01 0.18 8.75
N LEU A 232 -0.64 0.68 7.72
CA LEU A 232 -0.66 0.01 6.43
C LEU A 232 0.78 -0.13 5.90
N ASN A 233 1.11 -1.29 5.36
CA ASN A 233 2.42 -1.64 4.82
C ASN A 233 3.60 -1.50 5.81
N GLY A 234 3.31 -1.37 7.12
CA GLY A 234 4.32 -1.23 8.14
C GLY A 234 5.09 0.09 8.09
N LEU A 235 4.51 1.16 7.54
CA LEU A 235 5.13 2.48 7.50
C LEU A 235 5.45 2.98 8.92
N GLY A 236 6.51 3.78 9.07
CA GLY A 236 6.93 4.37 10.34
C GLY A 236 8.39 4.76 10.34
N GLU A 237 8.83 5.39 11.42
CA GLU A 237 10.23 5.73 11.60
C GLU A 237 11.14 4.48 11.58
N ARG A 238 12.38 4.67 11.16
CA ARG A 238 13.44 3.64 11.13
C ARG A 238 13.02 2.42 10.30
N CYS A 239 12.67 1.29 10.97
CA CYS A 239 12.25 0.03 10.34
C CYS A 239 10.72 -0.10 10.22
N GLY A 240 9.96 0.93 10.62
CA GLY A 240 8.50 0.95 10.55
C GLY A 240 7.80 0.47 11.81
N ASN A 241 6.49 0.29 11.69
CA ASN A 241 5.58 -0.12 12.75
C ASN A 241 5.01 -1.53 12.49
N ALA A 242 4.22 -2.02 13.42
CA ALA A 242 3.43 -3.22 13.25
C ALA A 242 2.58 -3.13 11.97
N ASN A 243 2.78 -4.07 11.05
CA ASN A 243 2.12 -4.05 9.76
C ASN A 243 0.69 -4.59 9.84
N LEU A 244 -0.30 -3.68 9.78
CA LEU A 244 -1.72 -4.05 9.80
C LEU A 244 -2.11 -4.94 8.63
N VAL A 245 -1.44 -4.84 7.49
CA VAL A 245 -1.67 -5.70 6.33
C VAL A 245 -1.34 -7.17 6.61
N SER A 246 -0.45 -7.44 7.57
CA SER A 246 -0.18 -8.80 8.06
C SER A 246 -1.05 -9.18 9.26
N ILE A 247 -1.33 -8.23 10.15
CA ILE A 247 -2.12 -8.46 11.37
C ILE A 247 -3.57 -8.79 11.05
N ILE A 248 -4.23 -7.99 10.20
CA ILE A 248 -5.65 -8.16 9.85
C ILE A 248 -5.96 -9.58 9.35
N PRO A 249 -5.30 -10.11 8.31
CA PRO A 249 -5.59 -11.46 7.83
C PRO A 249 -5.18 -12.54 8.85
N THR A 250 -4.16 -12.31 9.66
CA THR A 250 -3.79 -13.25 10.73
C THR A 250 -4.91 -13.37 11.75
N LEU A 251 -5.49 -12.24 12.20
CA LEU A 251 -6.60 -12.23 13.14
C LEU A 251 -7.88 -12.86 12.57
N LYS A 252 -8.15 -12.66 11.28
CA LYS A 252 -9.38 -13.16 10.62
C LYS A 252 -9.29 -14.61 10.17
N LEU A 253 -8.10 -15.10 9.80
CA LEU A 253 -7.96 -16.38 9.09
C LEU A 253 -7.21 -17.46 9.87
N LYS A 254 -6.50 -17.10 10.96
CA LYS A 254 -5.84 -18.11 11.79
C LYS A 254 -6.75 -18.53 12.92
N PRO A 255 -7.05 -19.85 13.08
CA PRO A 255 -8.05 -20.37 14.03
C PRO A 255 -7.84 -19.85 15.45
N GLU A 256 -6.59 -19.78 15.91
CA GLU A 256 -6.25 -19.30 17.26
C GLU A 256 -6.87 -17.92 17.58
N PHE A 257 -6.93 -17.02 16.59
CA PHE A 257 -7.49 -15.67 16.77
C PHE A 257 -8.93 -15.59 16.27
N ALA A 258 -9.22 -16.16 15.10
CA ALA A 258 -10.51 -16.04 14.43
C ALA A 258 -11.66 -16.68 15.23
N GLU A 259 -11.38 -17.70 16.05
CA GLU A 259 -12.37 -18.35 16.91
C GLU A 259 -12.64 -17.56 18.20
N ARG A 260 -11.67 -16.75 18.65
CA ARG A 260 -11.72 -16.01 19.91
C ARG A 260 -12.12 -14.56 19.74
N PHE A 261 -11.70 -13.92 18.66
CA PHE A 261 -11.83 -12.48 18.48
C PHE A 261 -12.67 -12.12 17.27
N ASP A 262 -13.30 -10.95 17.35
CA ASP A 262 -13.94 -10.27 16.23
C ASP A 262 -13.34 -8.87 16.05
N ILE A 263 -13.06 -8.49 14.80
CA ILE A 263 -12.52 -7.19 14.41
C ILE A 263 -13.47 -6.46 13.45
N GLY A 264 -13.33 -5.13 13.28
CA GLY A 264 -14.19 -4.32 12.43
C GLY A 264 -14.16 -4.69 10.95
N VAL A 265 -13.08 -5.31 10.50
CA VAL A 265 -12.92 -5.71 9.09
C VAL A 265 -13.84 -6.86 8.73
N SER A 266 -14.80 -6.60 7.84
CA SER A 266 -15.72 -7.63 7.31
C SER A 266 -14.99 -8.57 6.33
N GLU A 267 -15.60 -9.71 6.01
CA GLU A 267 -15.06 -10.62 4.97
C GLU A 267 -15.00 -9.96 3.59
N THR A 268 -15.98 -9.12 3.28
CA THR A 268 -16.00 -8.35 2.02
C THR A 268 -14.89 -7.30 1.98
N ALA A 269 -14.64 -6.63 3.10
CA ALA A 269 -13.55 -5.66 3.23
C ALA A 269 -12.18 -6.34 3.17
N LEU A 270 -12.04 -7.51 3.81
CA LEU A 270 -10.80 -8.30 3.77
C LEU A 270 -10.36 -8.62 2.33
N LYS A 271 -11.29 -8.91 1.43
CA LYS A 271 -11.01 -9.15 0.00
C LYS A 271 -10.46 -7.92 -0.74
N LYS A 272 -10.50 -6.74 -0.14
CA LYS A 272 -9.90 -5.51 -0.69
C LYS A 272 -8.49 -5.24 -0.15
N LEU A 273 -7.99 -6.03 0.79
CA LEU A 273 -6.76 -5.74 1.53
C LEU A 273 -5.54 -5.58 0.62
N ALA A 274 -5.36 -6.47 -0.37
CA ALA A 274 -4.27 -6.36 -1.33
C ALA A 274 -4.37 -5.06 -2.16
N HIS A 275 -5.57 -4.69 -2.59
CA HIS A 275 -5.81 -3.43 -3.30
C HIS A 275 -5.48 -2.21 -2.42
N VAL A 276 -5.92 -2.19 -1.16
CA VAL A 276 -5.64 -1.09 -0.23
C VAL A 276 -4.13 -0.92 -0.01
N SER A 277 -3.41 -2.04 0.19
CA SER A 277 -1.95 -2.04 0.32
C SER A 277 -1.26 -1.44 -0.91
N HIS A 278 -1.64 -1.88 -2.11
CA HIS A 278 -1.05 -1.39 -3.35
C HIS A 278 -1.44 0.07 -3.65
N ALA A 279 -2.68 0.46 -3.39
CA ALA A 279 -3.15 1.84 -3.58
C ALA A 279 -2.39 2.84 -2.68
N LEU A 280 -1.99 2.44 -1.47
CA LEU A 280 -1.11 3.25 -0.63
C LEU A 280 0.27 3.44 -1.28
N ASP A 281 0.90 2.35 -1.75
CA ASP A 281 2.21 2.43 -2.41
C ASP A 281 2.16 3.30 -3.68
N GLU A 282 1.08 3.21 -4.45
CA GLU A 282 0.86 4.06 -5.65
C GLU A 282 0.79 5.55 -5.28
N ARG A 283 0.05 5.90 -4.23
CA ARG A 283 -0.04 7.28 -3.74
C ARG A 283 1.31 7.84 -3.28
N LEU A 284 2.12 6.99 -2.70
CA LEU A 284 3.47 7.32 -2.27
C LEU A 284 4.52 7.25 -3.40
N ASN A 285 4.09 6.98 -4.64
CA ASN A 285 4.97 6.74 -5.78
C ASN A 285 6.05 5.68 -5.49
N ARG A 286 5.68 4.62 -4.77
CA ARG A 286 6.53 3.50 -4.41
C ARG A 286 6.11 2.25 -5.17
N ALA A 287 7.08 1.45 -5.58
CA ALA A 287 6.77 0.12 -6.09
C ALA A 287 6.28 -0.76 -4.93
N PRO A 288 5.14 -1.45 -5.06
CA PRO A 288 4.68 -2.40 -4.05
C PRO A 288 5.74 -3.46 -3.76
N ASN A 289 5.90 -3.82 -2.49
CA ASN A 289 6.79 -4.90 -2.11
C ASN A 289 6.21 -6.24 -2.59
N ARG A 290 6.80 -6.81 -3.62
CA ARG A 290 6.35 -8.07 -4.23
C ARG A 290 6.35 -9.26 -3.25
N HIS A 291 7.18 -9.21 -2.22
CA HIS A 291 7.32 -10.26 -1.21
C HIS A 291 6.61 -9.92 0.12
N ALA A 292 5.78 -8.86 0.14
CA ALA A 292 5.00 -8.55 1.33
C ALA A 292 4.10 -9.74 1.72
N PRO A 293 4.11 -10.17 2.98
CA PRO A 293 3.22 -11.24 3.43
C PRO A 293 1.76 -10.93 3.08
N TYR A 294 1.03 -11.95 2.68
CA TYR A 294 -0.38 -11.90 2.25
C TYR A 294 -0.66 -11.12 0.96
N VAL A 295 -0.22 -9.88 0.83
CA VAL A 295 -0.66 -8.96 -0.24
C VAL A 295 0.32 -8.84 -1.40
N GLY A 296 1.58 -9.18 -1.18
CA GLY A 296 2.61 -9.11 -2.21
C GLY A 296 2.29 -10.03 -3.39
N GLU A 297 2.70 -9.62 -4.56
CA GLU A 297 2.47 -10.34 -5.81
C GLU A 297 3.08 -11.75 -5.82
N SER A 298 4.18 -11.92 -5.07
CA SER A 298 4.88 -13.21 -4.92
C SER A 298 4.43 -14.02 -3.70
N ALA A 299 3.55 -13.49 -2.84
CA ALA A 299 3.14 -14.17 -1.61
C ALA A 299 2.49 -15.55 -1.86
N PHE A 300 1.83 -15.70 -3.01
CA PHE A 300 1.21 -16.95 -3.46
C PHE A 300 1.74 -17.38 -4.82
N ALA A 301 3.00 -17.06 -5.09
CA ALA A 301 3.68 -17.43 -6.32
C ALA A 301 4.58 -18.64 -6.10
N THR A 302 4.38 -19.68 -6.88
CA THR A 302 5.16 -20.92 -6.79
C THR A 302 5.96 -21.14 -8.06
N LYS A 303 7.27 -21.32 -7.89
CA LYS A 303 8.23 -21.47 -9.00
C LYS A 303 8.72 -22.92 -9.20
N ALA A 304 8.85 -23.69 -8.13
CA ALA A 304 9.38 -25.04 -8.20
C ALA A 304 8.37 -26.04 -8.79
N GLY A 305 8.76 -26.82 -9.78
CA GLY A 305 7.89 -27.73 -10.52
C GLY A 305 7.14 -28.76 -9.64
N ILE A 306 7.77 -29.28 -8.58
CA ILE A 306 7.14 -30.22 -7.63
C ILE A 306 6.03 -29.50 -6.84
N HIS A 307 6.29 -28.29 -6.35
CA HIS A 307 5.31 -27.48 -5.61
C HIS A 307 4.15 -27.07 -6.51
N ALA A 308 4.45 -26.61 -7.72
CA ALA A 308 3.43 -26.25 -8.72
C ALA A 308 2.50 -27.43 -9.03
N SER A 309 3.06 -28.63 -9.21
CA SER A 309 2.27 -29.85 -9.45
C SER A 309 1.36 -30.21 -8.26
N ALA A 310 1.81 -29.99 -7.03
CA ALA A 310 1.01 -30.26 -5.84
C ALA A 310 -0.11 -29.25 -5.66
N ILE A 311 0.16 -27.95 -5.85
CA ILE A 311 -0.84 -26.86 -5.77
C ILE A 311 -1.95 -27.04 -6.81
N ILE A 312 -1.62 -27.49 -8.02
CA ILE A 312 -2.64 -27.79 -9.06
C ILE A 312 -3.59 -28.90 -8.62
N LYS A 313 -3.10 -29.87 -7.83
CA LYS A 313 -3.93 -30.96 -7.30
C LYS A 313 -4.76 -30.51 -6.11
N ASP A 314 -4.13 -29.83 -5.16
CA ASP A 314 -4.74 -29.27 -3.97
C ASP A 314 -3.93 -28.07 -3.46
N PRO A 315 -4.47 -26.84 -3.54
CA PRO A 315 -3.79 -25.63 -3.05
C PRO A 315 -3.37 -25.71 -1.58
N ALA A 316 -4.12 -26.39 -0.74
CA ALA A 316 -3.81 -26.53 0.70
C ALA A 316 -2.45 -27.18 0.97
N THR A 317 -1.83 -27.82 -0.03
CA THR A 317 -0.51 -28.43 0.11
C THR A 317 0.62 -27.41 0.33
N TYR A 318 0.46 -26.16 -0.14
CA TYR A 318 1.48 -25.10 -0.05
C TYR A 318 0.92 -23.72 0.29
N GLU A 319 -0.38 -23.58 0.48
CA GLU A 319 -1.02 -22.31 0.84
C GLU A 319 -1.57 -22.39 2.26
N HIS A 320 -1.15 -21.47 3.10
CA HIS A 320 -1.62 -21.38 4.47
C HIS A 320 -2.98 -20.67 4.63
N VAL A 321 -3.45 -20.01 3.58
CA VAL A 321 -4.77 -19.39 3.39
C VAL A 321 -5.07 -19.32 1.90
N ALA A 322 -6.34 -19.26 1.52
CA ALA A 322 -6.73 -19.01 0.13
C ALA A 322 -6.48 -17.53 -0.23
N PRO A 323 -5.70 -17.22 -1.28
CA PRO A 323 -5.34 -15.85 -1.63
C PRO A 323 -6.55 -14.96 -1.95
N GLU A 324 -7.63 -15.53 -2.47
CA GLU A 324 -8.85 -14.81 -2.82
C GLU A 324 -9.56 -14.20 -1.60
N MET A 325 -9.31 -14.73 -0.40
CA MET A 325 -9.89 -14.19 0.84
C MET A 325 -9.36 -12.81 1.20
N ILE A 326 -8.19 -12.44 0.66
CA ILE A 326 -7.52 -11.17 0.94
C ILE A 326 -7.34 -10.31 -0.32
N GLY A 327 -8.01 -10.67 -1.41
CA GLY A 327 -7.92 -9.96 -2.69
C GLY A 327 -6.62 -10.21 -3.46
N ASN A 328 -5.87 -11.24 -3.09
CA ASN A 328 -4.70 -11.69 -3.84
C ASN A 328 -5.07 -12.88 -4.74
N ARG A 329 -4.14 -13.36 -5.52
CA ARG A 329 -4.33 -14.48 -6.44
C ARG A 329 -3.14 -15.43 -6.43
N ARG A 330 -3.42 -16.70 -6.67
CA ARG A 330 -2.39 -17.72 -6.90
C ARG A 330 -1.70 -17.47 -8.23
N LYS A 331 -0.38 -17.59 -8.23
CA LYS A 331 0.45 -17.54 -9.44
C LYS A 331 1.34 -18.77 -9.52
N VAL A 332 1.30 -19.44 -10.65
CA VAL A 332 2.28 -20.46 -10.98
C VAL A 332 3.23 -19.83 -11.98
N LEU A 333 4.44 -19.50 -11.51
CA LEU A 333 5.40 -18.76 -12.33
C LEU A 333 5.93 -19.62 -13.47
N VAL A 334 5.91 -19.06 -14.67
CA VAL A 334 6.65 -19.60 -15.81
C VAL A 334 8.10 -19.22 -15.64
N SER A 335 8.96 -20.18 -15.34
CA SER A 335 10.39 -19.98 -15.17
C SER A 335 11.16 -20.96 -16.05
N GLU A 336 12.49 -20.79 -16.14
CA GLU A 336 13.37 -21.75 -16.84
C GLU A 336 13.17 -23.21 -16.40
N GLN A 337 12.68 -23.43 -15.16
CA GLN A 337 12.34 -24.75 -14.62
C GLN A 337 10.84 -25.07 -14.75
N ALA A 338 10.01 -24.12 -15.19
CA ALA A 338 8.59 -24.32 -15.37
C ALA A 338 8.32 -24.92 -16.76
N GLY A 339 7.76 -26.12 -16.76
CA GLY A 339 7.43 -26.84 -17.99
C GLY A 339 6.18 -26.28 -18.69
N LYS A 340 5.78 -26.97 -19.77
CA LYS A 340 4.58 -26.67 -20.59
C LYS A 340 3.30 -26.47 -19.77
N SER A 341 3.19 -27.10 -18.59
CA SER A 341 2.02 -26.99 -17.70
C SER A 341 1.75 -25.57 -17.21
N ASN A 342 2.81 -24.77 -16.95
CA ASN A 342 2.65 -23.40 -16.47
C ASN A 342 2.20 -22.46 -17.59
N VAL A 343 2.74 -22.65 -18.81
CA VAL A 343 2.27 -21.92 -19.99
C VAL A 343 0.80 -22.21 -20.25
N LEU A 344 0.39 -23.48 -20.12
CA LEU A 344 -1.02 -23.89 -20.26
C LEU A 344 -1.94 -23.23 -19.22
N ALA A 345 -1.52 -23.21 -17.96
CA ALA A 345 -2.28 -22.53 -16.89
C ALA A 345 -2.43 -21.02 -17.15
N GLU A 346 -1.35 -20.36 -17.61
CA GLU A 346 -1.41 -18.94 -17.99
C GLU A 346 -2.29 -18.68 -19.22
N LEU A 347 -2.23 -19.56 -20.22
CA LEU A 347 -3.12 -19.50 -21.39
C LEU A 347 -4.59 -19.64 -20.99
N GLU A 348 -4.90 -20.57 -20.09
CA GLU A 348 -6.25 -20.75 -19.56
C GLU A 348 -6.72 -19.52 -18.78
N ARG A 349 -5.83 -18.91 -17.98
CA ARG A 349 -6.11 -17.68 -17.22
C ARG A 349 -6.48 -16.50 -18.11
N VAL A 350 -5.82 -16.35 -19.26
CA VAL A 350 -6.14 -15.31 -20.25
C VAL A 350 -7.21 -15.75 -21.25
N GLY A 351 -7.90 -16.86 -20.98
CA GLY A 351 -9.02 -17.34 -21.79
C GLY A 351 -8.65 -17.97 -23.13
N ILE A 352 -7.38 -18.34 -23.33
CA ILE A 352 -6.90 -19.00 -24.56
C ILE A 352 -6.90 -20.51 -24.36
N LYS A 353 -7.87 -21.19 -24.99
CA LYS A 353 -7.95 -22.66 -25.01
C LYS A 353 -7.04 -23.23 -26.09
N VAL A 354 -6.11 -24.09 -25.71
CA VAL A 354 -5.16 -24.79 -26.59
C VAL A 354 -5.07 -26.25 -26.17
N ASP A 355 -4.85 -27.15 -27.12
CA ASP A 355 -4.59 -28.56 -26.83
C ASP A 355 -3.22 -28.67 -26.08
N LYS A 356 -3.16 -29.56 -25.07
CA LYS A 356 -1.95 -29.80 -24.28
C LYS A 356 -0.74 -30.26 -25.11
N ASP A 357 -1.02 -30.89 -26.23
CA ASP A 357 -0.03 -31.44 -27.15
C ASP A 357 0.32 -30.49 -28.31
N ASP A 358 -0.24 -29.29 -28.35
CA ASP A 358 0.06 -28.31 -29.41
C ASP A 358 1.56 -27.93 -29.39
N PRO A 359 2.29 -28.17 -30.50
CA PRO A 359 3.74 -27.87 -30.56
C PRO A 359 4.06 -26.40 -30.39
N ARG A 360 3.11 -25.50 -30.66
CA ARG A 360 3.29 -24.03 -30.49
C ARG A 360 3.46 -23.63 -29.04
N ILE A 361 3.01 -24.45 -28.06
CA ILE A 361 3.24 -24.19 -26.62
C ILE A 361 4.73 -24.22 -26.29
N GLY A 362 5.48 -25.17 -26.89
CA GLY A 362 6.94 -25.21 -26.74
C GLY A 362 7.60 -23.94 -27.28
N ARG A 363 7.16 -23.48 -28.46
CA ARG A 363 7.66 -22.24 -29.04
C ARG A 363 7.32 -21.00 -28.20
N LEU A 364 6.11 -20.92 -27.66
CA LEU A 364 5.70 -19.83 -26.77
C LEU A 364 6.59 -19.78 -25.51
N LEU A 365 6.88 -20.94 -24.90
CA LEU A 365 7.77 -21.04 -23.76
C LEU A 365 9.17 -20.52 -24.08
N GLU A 366 9.74 -20.89 -25.23
CA GLU A 366 11.04 -20.39 -25.66
C GLU A 366 11.03 -18.85 -25.81
N VAL A 367 10.04 -18.30 -26.50
CA VAL A 367 9.92 -16.86 -26.71
C VAL A 367 9.73 -16.10 -25.39
N VAL A 368 8.95 -16.64 -24.45
CA VAL A 368 8.81 -16.04 -23.11
C VAL A 368 10.17 -15.97 -22.41
N LYS A 369 10.93 -17.07 -22.40
CA LYS A 369 12.28 -17.12 -21.80
C LYS A 369 13.25 -16.14 -22.44
N GLU A 370 13.29 -16.07 -23.78
CA GLU A 370 14.12 -15.12 -24.51
C GLU A 370 13.78 -13.67 -24.14
N ARG A 371 12.48 -13.34 -24.03
CA ARG A 371 12.01 -12.02 -23.66
C ARG A 371 12.32 -11.68 -22.20
N GLU A 372 12.10 -12.61 -21.28
CA GLU A 372 12.44 -12.41 -19.86
C GLU A 372 13.94 -12.19 -19.66
N ALA A 373 14.79 -12.89 -20.40
CA ALA A 373 16.23 -12.73 -20.34
C ALA A 373 16.71 -11.31 -20.70
N ILE A 374 15.99 -10.61 -21.57
CA ILE A 374 16.29 -9.22 -21.95
C ILE A 374 15.52 -8.20 -21.12
N GLY A 375 14.74 -8.64 -20.12
CA GLY A 375 14.13 -7.75 -19.13
C GLY A 375 12.61 -7.61 -19.18
N TYR A 376 11.88 -8.31 -20.05
CA TYR A 376 10.42 -8.33 -19.99
C TYR A 376 9.94 -8.97 -18.67
N ALA A 377 8.80 -8.54 -18.17
CA ALA A 377 8.11 -9.15 -17.05
C ALA A 377 6.61 -9.21 -17.33
N TYR A 378 6.16 -10.37 -17.73
CA TYR A 378 4.76 -10.60 -18.10
C TYR A 378 3.84 -10.74 -16.88
N GLU A 379 4.40 -10.97 -15.70
CA GLU A 379 3.65 -11.07 -14.44
C GLU A 379 2.85 -9.79 -14.10
N ALA A 380 3.36 -8.63 -14.58
CA ALA A 380 2.72 -7.34 -14.39
C ALA A 380 2.11 -6.79 -15.68
N ALA A 381 2.09 -7.57 -16.77
CA ALA A 381 1.69 -7.13 -18.10
C ALA A 381 0.88 -8.20 -18.82
N ASP A 382 -0.27 -8.53 -18.26
CA ASP A 382 -1.16 -9.58 -18.74
C ASP A 382 -1.55 -9.41 -20.21
N ALA A 383 -1.80 -8.18 -20.67
CA ALA A 383 -2.16 -7.91 -22.04
C ALA A 383 -1.01 -8.17 -23.03
N SER A 384 0.22 -7.82 -22.67
CA SER A 384 1.39 -8.16 -23.50
C SER A 384 1.65 -9.66 -23.56
N PHE A 385 1.44 -10.39 -22.45
CA PHE A 385 1.51 -11.85 -22.46
C PHE A 385 0.43 -12.46 -23.37
N GLU A 386 -0.81 -12.01 -23.22
CA GLU A 386 -1.92 -12.50 -24.06
C GLU A 386 -1.65 -12.23 -25.55
N LEU A 387 -1.16 -11.05 -25.90
CA LEU A 387 -0.78 -10.72 -27.28
C LEU A 387 0.36 -11.60 -27.78
N LEU A 388 1.39 -11.83 -26.98
CA LEU A 388 2.49 -12.71 -27.34
C LEU A 388 1.99 -14.12 -27.61
N ALA A 389 1.14 -14.66 -26.75
CA ALA A 389 0.53 -15.97 -26.91
C ALA A 389 -0.32 -16.05 -28.19
N ARG A 390 -1.20 -15.06 -28.40
CA ARG A 390 -2.06 -14.99 -29.59
C ARG A 390 -1.24 -14.85 -30.88
N ARG A 391 -0.16 -14.07 -30.88
CA ARG A 391 0.77 -13.93 -32.03
C ARG A 391 1.45 -15.27 -32.33
N THR A 392 1.97 -15.96 -31.31
CA THR A 392 2.61 -17.27 -31.46
C THR A 392 1.64 -18.33 -32.01
N LEU A 393 0.37 -18.23 -31.62
CA LEU A 393 -0.70 -19.12 -32.12
C LEU A 393 -1.28 -18.69 -33.48
N GLY A 394 -0.77 -17.59 -34.08
CA GLY A 394 -1.25 -17.06 -35.36
C GLY A 394 -2.67 -16.48 -35.31
N LYS A 395 -3.09 -15.94 -34.15
CA LYS A 395 -4.45 -15.44 -33.89
C LYS A 395 -4.56 -13.92 -33.78
N VAL A 396 -3.49 -13.15 -34.07
CA VAL A 396 -3.51 -11.67 -34.10
C VAL A 396 -3.34 -11.22 -35.55
N PRO A 397 -4.32 -10.53 -36.12
CA PRO A 397 -4.17 -9.92 -37.44
C PRO A 397 -3.09 -8.81 -37.43
N ASN A 398 -2.48 -8.57 -38.58
CA ASN A 398 -1.72 -7.34 -38.78
C ASN A 398 -2.70 -6.19 -39.07
N TYR A 399 -3.02 -5.41 -38.04
CA TYR A 399 -3.98 -4.31 -38.17
C TYR A 399 -3.37 -3.12 -38.88
N PHE A 400 -2.14 -2.77 -38.53
CA PHE A 400 -1.40 -1.63 -39.09
C PHE A 400 0.09 -1.75 -38.79
N ASP A 401 0.91 -1.07 -39.58
CA ASP A 401 2.35 -0.95 -39.39
C ASP A 401 2.73 0.49 -39.12
N VAL A 402 3.54 0.73 -38.07
CA VAL A 402 4.19 2.02 -37.88
C VAL A 402 5.54 2.01 -38.60
N THR A 403 5.61 2.72 -39.70
CA THR A 403 6.79 2.71 -40.57
C THR A 403 7.88 3.70 -40.10
N GLN A 404 7.49 4.73 -39.37
CA GLN A 404 8.39 5.71 -38.78
C GLN A 404 7.70 6.46 -37.66
N PHE A 405 8.45 6.81 -36.62
CA PHE A 405 8.04 7.84 -35.66
C PHE A 405 9.21 8.75 -35.32
N ASP A 406 8.89 9.99 -34.99
CA ASP A 406 9.81 11.04 -34.56
C ASP A 406 9.23 11.71 -33.32
N VAL A 407 10.07 11.97 -32.30
CA VAL A 407 9.69 12.72 -31.11
C VAL A 407 10.69 13.82 -30.88
N ASN A 408 10.23 15.05 -30.93
CA ASN A 408 11.06 16.25 -30.76
C ASN A 408 10.67 16.98 -29.47
N VAL A 409 11.66 17.33 -28.65
CA VAL A 409 11.52 18.14 -27.45
C VAL A 409 12.26 19.44 -27.65
N GLU A 410 11.53 20.53 -27.78
CA GLU A 410 12.08 21.87 -27.99
C GLU A 410 11.90 22.75 -26.76
N GLN A 411 12.95 23.41 -26.32
CA GLN A 411 12.88 24.44 -25.28
C GLN A 411 12.99 25.81 -25.93
N ARG A 412 11.98 26.64 -25.77
CA ARG A 412 11.95 28.01 -26.32
C ARG A 412 11.39 29.00 -25.31
N ASN A 413 11.66 30.28 -25.51
CA ASN A 413 11.00 31.34 -24.75
C ASN A 413 9.67 31.70 -25.41
N ASN A 414 8.61 31.82 -24.61
CA ASN A 414 7.32 32.33 -25.07
C ASN A 414 7.39 33.88 -25.25
N ALA A 415 6.31 34.48 -25.74
CA ALA A 415 6.22 35.93 -25.97
C ALA A 415 6.38 36.77 -24.67
N LYS A 416 6.28 36.15 -23.49
CA LYS A 416 6.49 36.78 -22.17
C LYS A 416 7.91 36.57 -21.64
N GLY A 417 8.81 35.98 -22.43
CA GLY A 417 10.18 35.67 -22.02
C GLY A 417 10.31 34.47 -21.08
N GLN A 418 9.25 33.73 -20.84
CA GLN A 418 9.27 32.55 -19.99
C GLN A 418 9.72 31.34 -20.80
N ARG A 419 10.57 30.50 -20.22
CA ARG A 419 11.02 29.25 -20.83
C ARG A 419 9.86 28.23 -20.83
N VAL A 420 9.53 27.73 -22.01
CA VAL A 420 8.51 26.68 -22.20
C VAL A 420 9.13 25.49 -22.93
N THR A 421 8.73 24.30 -22.55
CA THR A 421 9.08 23.06 -23.26
C THR A 421 7.89 22.65 -24.11
N VAL A 422 8.11 22.43 -25.40
CA VAL A 422 7.12 21.93 -26.34
C VAL A 422 7.60 20.57 -26.81
N THR A 423 6.72 19.58 -26.73
CA THR A 423 7.00 18.22 -27.21
C THR A 423 6.05 17.90 -28.35
N MET A 424 6.57 17.49 -29.47
CA MET A 424 5.80 17.09 -30.65
C MET A 424 6.25 15.71 -31.10
N ALA A 425 5.28 14.85 -31.44
CA ALA A 425 5.54 13.58 -32.10
C ALA A 425 4.92 13.55 -33.50
N VAL A 426 5.60 12.92 -34.43
CA VAL A 426 5.12 12.64 -35.80
C VAL A 426 5.19 11.12 -35.99
N VAL A 427 4.12 10.52 -36.48
CA VAL A 427 4.02 9.06 -36.71
C VAL A 427 3.54 8.82 -38.13
N LYS A 428 4.20 7.88 -38.83
CA LYS A 428 3.74 7.36 -40.12
C LYS A 428 3.18 5.97 -39.92
N VAL A 429 1.92 5.81 -40.25
CA VAL A 429 1.17 4.55 -40.10
C VAL A 429 0.70 4.06 -41.46
N LYS A 430 0.83 2.75 -41.70
CA LYS A 430 0.28 2.09 -42.87
C LYS A 430 -0.87 1.18 -42.43
N VAL A 431 -2.07 1.40 -42.98
CA VAL A 431 -3.26 0.57 -42.76
C VAL A 431 -3.74 0.01 -44.12
N GLY A 432 -3.50 -1.28 -44.36
CA GLY A 432 -3.68 -1.82 -45.67
C GLY A 432 -2.77 -1.15 -46.71
N ASP A 433 -3.34 -0.51 -47.72
CA ASP A 433 -2.60 0.24 -48.74
C ASP A 433 -2.49 1.74 -48.43
N ASP A 434 -3.18 2.24 -47.43
CA ASP A 434 -3.20 3.65 -47.06
C ASP A 434 -2.03 4.00 -46.17
N ASN A 435 -1.32 5.11 -46.53
CA ASN A 435 -0.26 5.69 -45.70
C ASN A 435 -0.77 6.99 -45.06
N MET A 436 -0.72 7.05 -43.77
CA MET A 436 -1.18 8.20 -42.97
C MET A 436 -0.02 8.80 -42.19
N ILE A 437 -0.04 10.12 -42.04
CA ILE A 437 0.92 10.85 -41.22
C ILE A 437 0.13 11.65 -40.20
N SER A 438 0.40 11.38 -38.94
CA SER A 438 -0.20 12.06 -37.80
C SER A 438 0.86 12.81 -37.01
N ALA A 439 0.51 13.99 -36.53
CA ALA A 439 1.35 14.77 -35.61
C ALA A 439 0.51 15.26 -34.44
N ALA A 440 1.10 15.23 -33.24
CA ALA A 440 0.48 15.74 -32.04
C ALA A 440 1.48 16.41 -31.11
N GLU A 441 1.03 17.47 -30.43
CA GLU A 441 1.74 18.06 -29.31
C GLU A 441 1.24 17.41 -28.00
N GLY A 442 2.14 17.25 -27.04
CA GLY A 442 1.83 16.67 -25.73
C GLY A 442 2.67 17.29 -24.60
N ASN A 443 2.29 16.99 -23.37
CA ASN A 443 2.97 17.47 -22.16
C ASN A 443 4.37 16.86 -21.97
N GLY A 444 4.69 15.83 -22.76
CA GLY A 444 5.98 15.15 -22.77
C GLY A 444 6.07 14.14 -23.91
N PRO A 445 7.27 13.51 -24.12
CA PRO A 445 7.55 12.64 -25.24
C PRO A 445 6.54 11.49 -25.43
N VAL A 446 6.20 10.81 -24.36
CA VAL A 446 5.30 9.65 -24.41
C VAL A 446 3.85 10.06 -24.64
N ASN A 447 3.41 11.17 -24.04
CA ASN A 447 2.07 11.70 -24.25
C ASN A 447 1.90 12.20 -25.70
N ALA A 448 2.89 12.91 -26.24
CA ALA A 448 2.86 13.34 -27.64
C ALA A 448 2.81 12.14 -28.61
N LEU A 449 3.61 11.09 -28.33
CA LEU A 449 3.65 9.87 -29.13
C LEU A 449 2.32 9.11 -29.07
N ASP A 450 1.73 8.94 -27.88
CA ASP A 450 0.43 8.31 -27.68
C ASP A 450 -0.68 9.05 -28.45
N LEU A 451 -0.72 10.38 -28.34
CA LEU A 451 -1.69 11.20 -29.05
C LEU A 451 -1.52 11.10 -30.59
N ALA A 452 -0.26 11.10 -31.07
CA ALA A 452 0.01 10.97 -32.50
C ALA A 452 -0.37 9.59 -33.05
N LEU A 453 -0.05 8.51 -32.32
CA LEU A 453 -0.40 7.13 -32.68
C LEU A 453 -1.93 6.92 -32.77
N ARG A 454 -2.68 7.50 -31.85
CA ARG A 454 -4.15 7.32 -31.79
C ARG A 454 -4.93 8.32 -32.64
N LYS A 455 -4.28 9.31 -33.24
CA LYS A 455 -4.96 10.41 -33.95
C LYS A 455 -5.67 9.96 -35.20
N ASP A 456 -5.05 9.06 -35.98
CA ASP A 456 -5.62 8.52 -37.20
C ASP A 456 -5.11 7.09 -37.44
N LEU A 457 -5.96 6.12 -37.19
CA LEU A 457 -5.76 4.71 -37.53
C LEU A 457 -6.79 4.23 -38.57
N GLY A 458 -7.32 5.15 -39.37
CA GLY A 458 -8.24 4.86 -40.46
C GLY A 458 -9.45 4.04 -40.01
N LYS A 459 -9.68 2.90 -40.67
CA LYS A 459 -10.84 2.00 -40.35
C LYS A 459 -10.87 1.52 -38.89
N TYR A 460 -9.75 1.59 -38.18
CA TYR A 460 -9.64 1.13 -36.79
C TYR A 460 -9.96 2.19 -35.73
N GLN A 461 -10.08 3.47 -36.13
CA GLN A 461 -10.29 4.58 -35.19
C GLN A 461 -11.47 4.39 -34.24
N LYS A 462 -12.56 3.85 -34.72
CA LYS A 462 -13.78 3.59 -33.92
C LYS A 462 -13.57 2.53 -32.83
N TYR A 463 -12.64 1.60 -33.01
CA TYR A 463 -12.38 0.52 -32.06
C TYR A 463 -11.47 0.92 -30.91
N ILE A 464 -10.70 2.01 -31.07
CA ILE A 464 -9.82 2.57 -30.05
C ILE A 464 -10.40 3.82 -29.37
N ALA A 465 -11.63 4.23 -29.79
CA ALA A 465 -12.34 5.32 -29.13
C ALA A 465 -12.49 5.00 -27.62
N GLY A 466 -12.23 6.01 -26.77
CA GLY A 466 -12.30 5.84 -25.31
C GLY A 466 -11.05 5.23 -24.65
N LEU A 467 -10.07 4.75 -25.42
CA LEU A 467 -8.80 4.28 -24.86
C LEU A 467 -8.07 5.43 -24.17
N LYS A 468 -7.72 5.25 -22.90
CA LYS A 468 -6.97 6.21 -22.06
C LYS A 468 -5.79 5.51 -21.43
N LEU A 469 -4.66 6.21 -21.37
CA LEU A 469 -3.53 5.82 -20.56
C LEU A 469 -3.79 6.30 -19.13
N THR A 470 -3.84 5.39 -18.16
CA THR A 470 -4.16 5.69 -16.76
C THR A 470 -2.94 5.68 -15.86
N ASP A 471 -1.90 4.87 -16.20
CA ASP A 471 -0.65 4.85 -15.47
C ASP A 471 0.55 4.57 -16.39
N TYR A 472 1.70 5.14 -16.01
CA TYR A 472 2.97 5.02 -16.73
C TYR A 472 4.11 4.84 -15.75
N ARG A 473 4.74 3.66 -15.76
CA ARG A 473 5.83 3.30 -14.86
C ARG A 473 7.09 2.96 -15.64
N VAL A 474 8.21 3.52 -15.19
CA VAL A 474 9.53 3.28 -15.77
C VAL A 474 10.45 2.67 -14.75
N ARG A 475 11.14 1.60 -15.13
CA ARG A 475 12.15 0.96 -14.30
C ARG A 475 13.44 0.73 -15.07
N ILE A 476 14.54 1.18 -14.50
CA ILE A 476 15.87 0.85 -14.98
C ILE A 476 16.25 -0.54 -14.43
N LEU A 477 16.62 -1.46 -15.30
CA LEU A 477 16.87 -2.87 -14.94
C LEU A 477 18.32 -3.14 -14.54
N ASN A 478 19.26 -2.39 -15.09
CA ASN A 478 20.69 -2.50 -14.81
C ASN A 478 21.32 -1.12 -14.68
N SER A 479 22.43 -0.99 -13.98
CA SER A 479 23.13 0.28 -13.79
C SER A 479 24.05 0.60 -14.97
N GLY A 480 24.25 1.91 -15.25
CA GLY A 480 25.15 2.42 -16.26
C GLY A 480 24.48 3.26 -17.33
N THR A 481 25.26 3.83 -18.23
CA THR A 481 24.78 4.68 -19.32
C THR A 481 24.03 3.92 -20.42
N GLU A 482 24.23 2.61 -20.50
CA GLU A 482 23.55 1.70 -21.43
C GLU A 482 22.45 0.89 -20.71
N ALA A 483 21.88 1.47 -19.66
CA ALA A 483 20.87 0.82 -18.84
C ALA A 483 19.62 0.47 -19.65
N VAL A 484 19.19 -0.77 -19.57
CA VAL A 484 17.92 -1.22 -20.17
C VAL A 484 16.76 -0.70 -19.34
N THR A 485 15.81 -0.08 -20.02
CA THR A 485 14.60 0.48 -19.42
C THR A 485 13.41 -0.42 -19.71
N ARG A 486 12.66 -0.75 -18.68
CA ARG A 486 11.35 -1.38 -18.78
C ARG A 486 10.28 -0.32 -18.54
N VAL A 487 9.32 -0.25 -19.45
CA VAL A 487 8.15 0.59 -19.36
C VAL A 487 6.91 -0.28 -19.20
N LEU A 488 6.08 0.03 -18.22
CA LEU A 488 4.74 -0.52 -18.03
C LEU A 488 3.72 0.58 -18.29
N ILE A 489 2.71 0.30 -19.09
CA ILE A 489 1.60 1.20 -19.38
C ILE A 489 0.31 0.53 -18.96
N GLU A 490 -0.45 1.17 -18.06
CA GLU A 490 -1.81 0.79 -17.77
C GLU A 490 -2.76 1.63 -18.62
N SER A 491 -3.68 0.96 -19.27
CA SER A 491 -4.70 1.58 -20.12
C SER A 491 -6.09 1.18 -19.64
N GLU A 492 -7.06 2.06 -19.88
CA GLU A 492 -8.47 1.87 -19.55
C GLU A 492 -9.33 2.21 -20.76
N ASP A 493 -10.41 1.46 -20.97
CA ASP A 493 -11.40 1.76 -22.00
C ASP A 493 -12.64 2.47 -21.44
N ASP A 494 -13.57 2.78 -22.33
CA ASP A 494 -14.84 3.43 -22.02
C ASP A 494 -15.82 2.59 -21.18
N GLN A 495 -15.53 1.30 -21.00
CA GLN A 495 -16.27 0.39 -20.11
C GLN A 495 -15.62 0.26 -18.72
N GLY A 496 -14.49 0.97 -18.48
CA GLY A 496 -13.73 0.92 -17.23
C GLY A 496 -12.86 -0.33 -17.10
N GLU A 497 -12.65 -1.07 -18.19
CA GLU A 497 -11.79 -2.24 -18.19
C GLU A 497 -10.33 -1.82 -18.34
N ARG A 498 -9.46 -2.36 -17.48
CA ARG A 498 -8.05 -2.02 -17.41
C ARG A 498 -7.16 -3.18 -17.81
N TRP A 499 -6.03 -2.84 -18.43
CA TRP A 499 -4.98 -3.80 -18.79
C TRP A 499 -3.61 -3.14 -18.76
N THR A 500 -2.57 -3.95 -18.56
CA THR A 500 -1.18 -3.48 -18.52
C THR A 500 -0.38 -4.10 -19.65
N THR A 501 0.45 -3.28 -20.30
CA THR A 501 1.39 -3.67 -21.34
C THR A 501 2.82 -3.31 -20.98
N VAL A 502 3.80 -3.98 -21.60
CA VAL A 502 5.23 -3.83 -21.31
C VAL A 502 6.05 -3.64 -22.56
N GLY A 503 7.01 -2.71 -22.48
CA GLY A 503 8.07 -2.55 -23.46
C GLY A 503 9.43 -2.49 -22.80
N VAL A 504 10.46 -2.97 -23.49
CA VAL A 504 11.84 -3.03 -22.96
C VAL A 504 12.82 -2.61 -24.03
N SER A 505 13.61 -1.58 -23.73
CA SER A 505 14.66 -1.07 -24.63
C SER A 505 15.68 -0.26 -23.82
N PRO A 506 16.93 -0.13 -24.29
CA PRO A 506 17.84 0.89 -23.77
C PRO A 506 17.33 2.33 -24.01
N ASN A 507 16.48 2.53 -25.02
CA ASN A 507 15.83 3.82 -25.30
C ASN A 507 14.43 3.84 -24.68
N ILE A 508 14.21 4.74 -23.72
CA ILE A 508 12.93 4.89 -23.03
C ILE A 508 11.75 5.20 -24.00
N ILE A 509 11.98 5.94 -25.06
CA ILE A 509 10.94 6.27 -26.04
C ILE A 509 10.55 5.01 -26.82
N ASP A 510 11.53 4.19 -27.22
CA ASP A 510 11.27 2.92 -27.88
C ASP A 510 10.58 1.91 -26.96
N ALA A 511 11.01 1.81 -25.70
CA ALA A 511 10.30 0.97 -24.71
C ALA A 511 8.84 1.43 -24.53
N SER A 512 8.61 2.74 -24.47
CA SER A 512 7.25 3.31 -24.37
C SER A 512 6.44 3.04 -25.64
N PHE A 513 7.04 3.18 -26.81
CA PHE A 513 6.41 2.86 -28.09
C PHE A 513 5.94 1.40 -28.15
N GLN A 514 6.79 0.46 -27.74
CA GLN A 514 6.45 -0.96 -27.71
C GLN A 514 5.23 -1.22 -26.80
N ALA A 515 5.20 -0.63 -25.60
CA ALA A 515 4.07 -0.78 -24.67
C ALA A 515 2.79 -0.12 -25.19
N LEU A 516 2.87 1.06 -25.81
CA LEU A 516 1.74 1.75 -26.44
C LEU A 516 1.16 0.95 -27.60
N MET A 517 2.02 0.40 -28.45
CA MET A 517 1.61 -0.44 -29.58
C MET A 517 0.87 -1.69 -29.11
N ASP A 518 1.41 -2.37 -28.11
CA ASP A 518 0.71 -3.54 -27.52
C ASP A 518 -0.63 -3.13 -26.92
N SER A 519 -0.73 -1.97 -26.25
CA SER A 519 -2.00 -1.50 -25.69
C SER A 519 -3.07 -1.25 -26.76
N ILE A 520 -2.69 -0.59 -27.87
CA ILE A 520 -3.59 -0.32 -28.99
C ILE A 520 -4.03 -1.64 -29.65
N ILE A 521 -3.08 -2.54 -29.95
CA ILE A 521 -3.37 -3.83 -30.59
C ILE A 521 -4.25 -4.69 -29.68
N PHE A 522 -4.00 -4.68 -28.37
CA PHE A 522 -4.83 -5.40 -27.41
C PHE A 522 -6.29 -4.92 -27.44
N LYS A 523 -6.49 -3.58 -27.44
CA LYS A 523 -7.83 -3.01 -27.57
C LYS A 523 -8.51 -3.42 -28.89
N LEU A 524 -7.79 -3.45 -30.01
CA LEU A 524 -8.32 -3.89 -31.31
C LEU A 524 -8.75 -5.35 -31.28
N VAL A 525 -7.89 -6.24 -30.74
CA VAL A 525 -8.22 -7.67 -30.58
C VAL A 525 -9.46 -7.85 -29.71
N LYS A 526 -9.53 -7.15 -28.59
CA LYS A 526 -10.61 -7.24 -27.62
C LYS A 526 -11.93 -6.70 -28.17
N SER A 527 -11.88 -5.64 -28.94
CA SER A 527 -13.04 -5.04 -29.61
C SER A 527 -13.50 -5.81 -30.85
N GLY A 528 -12.86 -6.94 -31.19
CA GLY A 528 -13.22 -7.72 -32.37
C GLY A 528 -13.00 -6.97 -33.70
N ALA A 529 -11.98 -6.10 -33.75
CA ALA A 529 -11.67 -5.37 -34.98
C ALA A 529 -11.36 -6.36 -36.14
N PRO A 530 -11.87 -6.15 -37.35
CA PRO A 530 -11.61 -7.02 -38.48
C PRO A 530 -10.15 -6.88 -38.95
N ALA A 531 -9.61 -7.95 -39.55
CA ALA A 531 -8.26 -7.98 -40.11
C ALA A 531 -8.07 -6.97 -41.27
#